data_e3859136589e81f55fe1bb08f436c5f1
#
_entry.id   e3859136589e81f55fe1bb08f436c5f1
#
_cell.length_a   1.000
_cell.length_b   1.000
_cell.length_c   1.000
_cell.angle_alpha   90.00
_cell.angle_beta   90.00
_cell.angle_gamma   90.00
#
_symmetry.space_group_name_H-M   'P 1'
#
loop_
_entity.id
_entity.type
_entity.pdbx_description
1 polymer ?
#
loop_
_entity_poly.entity_id
_entity_poly.type
_entity_poly.pdbx_seq_one_letter_code
_entity_poly.pdbx_strand_id
1 'polypeptide(L)'
;MTLKVLDAWQKGDLINLLIAIPAGIIAALVTIAFRSAISGINDLMFTDGTDITKAFLEYPKMVWPIITTVGGVIAGFILLWALNVERKHGKMPDYLDVIDQRLPGIPLRSTLLRAASSLASIASGGSIGREGAMVQLSALSGSLLGRFSRLRALHQSDLIAMAAAGGLAAVYHAPLAGALFVAEIAFGVTAVQRLIPLFISASVAVLTVRSVTDYEPLYLYSSATFSPSPGALLTVLVIGVATGTLGPLFIGSIDKVRQWMKPISHPALRLGLGGLGVGLVAMVSPLVLGNGFEVIDLILNDGDLHTALWMVLLLKIVATAITVGSGAVGGLFTPSLLIGAASGALVCTFLQWLGFDPGPIGLYAAIGMSALLAATSHAPLMSIMMAFEMTLNSSLLFPLMLATAISYVVASRLKAAGTYPVLARHNARFMAKNEFENSSVASLITPCSRMVVHSTLAEVVGEGLKQRTRFVYMVDSEERFLGVVPTNVLASGIIDGSLKADQPIDNFIEQEFTTLYQNASYEQAWATFSDSPLERLPVLENAETRRLLGVITKAALLNKAKNFL
;
A
#
# COMPACT_ATOMS: atom_id res chain seq x y z
N MET A 1 24.13 -28.02 9.48
CA MET A 1 23.15 -27.32 8.61
C MET A 1 23.14 -25.79 8.83
N THR A 2 23.50 -25.29 9.98
CA THR A 2 23.45 -23.88 10.39
C THR A 2 24.49 -22.95 9.73
N LEU A 3 25.74 -23.39 9.54
CA LEU A 3 26.82 -22.53 8.97
C LEU A 3 26.65 -22.25 7.47
N LYS A 4 26.19 -23.22 6.68
CA LYS A 4 25.94 -23.02 5.22
C LYS A 4 24.73 -22.14 4.92
N VAL A 5 23.74 -22.12 5.82
CA VAL A 5 22.56 -21.23 5.70
C VAL A 5 22.94 -19.78 6.07
N LEU A 6 23.80 -19.59 7.07
CA LEU A 6 24.34 -18.27 7.44
C LEU A 6 25.24 -17.69 6.34
N ASP A 7 26.11 -18.51 5.73
CA ASP A 7 26.97 -18.08 4.59
C ASP A 7 26.15 -17.70 3.33
N ALA A 8 25.06 -18.41 3.05
CA ALA A 8 24.19 -18.09 1.92
C ALA A 8 23.36 -16.80 2.19
N TRP A 9 22.95 -16.58 3.43
CA TRP A 9 22.28 -15.36 3.88
C TRP A 9 23.22 -14.15 3.75
N GLN A 10 24.44 -14.24 4.26
CA GLN A 10 25.44 -13.16 4.19
C GLN A 10 25.79 -12.78 2.75
N LYS A 11 25.89 -13.73 1.81
CA LYS A 11 26.16 -13.44 0.41
C LYS A 11 25.00 -12.77 -0.32
N GLY A 12 23.74 -13.19 -0.08
CA GLY A 12 22.56 -12.59 -0.68
C GLY A 12 22.33 -11.15 -0.20
N ASP A 13 22.53 -10.89 1.08
CA ASP A 13 22.36 -9.57 1.68
C ASP A 13 23.43 -8.58 1.19
N LEU A 14 24.70 -9.01 1.11
CA LEU A 14 25.77 -8.16 0.58
C LEU A 14 25.54 -7.76 -0.89
N ILE A 15 25.04 -8.69 -1.71
CA ILE A 15 24.70 -8.39 -3.09
C ILE A 15 23.56 -7.37 -3.17
N ASN A 16 22.52 -7.50 -2.33
CA ASN A 16 21.41 -6.53 -2.24
C ASN A 16 21.92 -5.13 -1.89
N LEU A 17 22.85 -5.03 -0.93
CA LEU A 17 23.44 -3.76 -0.52
C LEU A 17 24.26 -3.11 -1.65
N LEU A 18 25.09 -3.89 -2.33
CA LEU A 18 25.93 -3.39 -3.44
C LEU A 18 25.07 -2.92 -4.64
N ILE A 19 23.95 -3.57 -4.92
CA ILE A 19 23.08 -3.21 -6.05
C ILE A 19 22.15 -2.05 -5.70
N ALA A 20 21.86 -1.79 -4.43
CA ALA A 20 21.10 -0.63 -4.01
C ALA A 20 21.77 0.69 -4.44
N ILE A 21 23.12 0.72 -4.51
CA ILE A 21 23.88 1.91 -4.94
C ILE A 21 23.57 2.27 -6.39
N PRO A 22 23.82 1.42 -7.41
CA PRO A 22 23.49 1.78 -8.79
C PRO A 22 21.98 1.96 -9.01
N ALA A 23 21.11 1.26 -8.28
CA ALA A 23 19.67 1.48 -8.34
C ALA A 23 19.31 2.91 -7.92
N GLY A 24 19.89 3.42 -6.83
CA GLY A 24 19.70 4.79 -6.36
C GLY A 24 20.24 5.84 -7.34
N ILE A 25 21.46 5.64 -7.87
CA ILE A 25 22.06 6.55 -8.86
C ILE A 25 21.16 6.67 -10.11
N ILE A 26 20.77 5.53 -10.68
CA ILE A 26 19.96 5.53 -11.91
C ILE A 26 18.58 6.13 -11.65
N ALA A 27 17.95 5.84 -10.50
CA ALA A 27 16.69 6.43 -10.12
C ALA A 27 16.76 7.96 -10.00
N ALA A 28 17.84 8.50 -9.41
CA ALA A 28 18.10 9.93 -9.33
C ALA A 28 18.27 10.57 -10.72
N LEU A 29 19.08 9.97 -11.58
CA LEU A 29 19.30 10.47 -12.95
C LEU A 29 18.01 10.49 -13.77
N VAL A 30 17.18 9.45 -13.65
CA VAL A 30 15.85 9.40 -14.29
C VAL A 30 14.95 10.52 -13.77
N THR A 31 14.95 10.77 -12.47
CA THR A 31 14.18 11.84 -11.83
C THR A 31 14.64 13.22 -12.31
N ILE A 32 15.96 13.46 -12.36
CA ILE A 32 16.56 14.70 -12.88
C ILE A 32 16.18 14.89 -14.36
N ALA A 33 16.31 13.85 -15.18
CA ALA A 33 15.97 13.91 -16.61
C ALA A 33 14.49 14.25 -16.84
N PHE A 34 13.57 13.67 -16.05
CA PHE A 34 12.16 14.00 -16.16
C PHE A 34 11.86 15.44 -15.71
N ARG A 35 12.50 15.91 -14.63
CA ARG A 35 12.38 17.29 -14.14
C ARG A 35 12.89 18.28 -15.19
N SER A 36 14.07 18.01 -15.77
CA SER A 36 14.63 18.85 -16.86
C SER A 36 13.75 18.86 -18.11
N ALA A 37 13.08 17.73 -18.42
CA ALA A 37 12.13 17.69 -19.54
C ALA A 37 10.90 18.57 -19.27
N ILE A 38 10.37 18.63 -18.03
CA ILE A 38 9.28 19.57 -17.67
C ILE A 38 9.76 21.02 -17.87
N SER A 39 10.92 21.39 -17.27
CA SER A 39 11.47 22.75 -17.41
C SER A 39 11.70 23.10 -18.87
N GLY A 40 12.32 22.23 -19.65
CA GLY A 40 12.58 22.49 -21.08
C GLY A 40 11.30 22.69 -21.91
N ILE A 41 10.20 21.97 -21.61
CA ILE A 41 8.91 22.22 -22.27
C ILE A 41 8.32 23.56 -21.82
N ASN A 42 8.43 23.88 -20.52
CA ASN A 42 7.94 25.14 -20.00
C ASN A 42 8.70 26.33 -20.60
N ASP A 43 10.04 26.24 -20.73
CA ASP A 43 10.89 27.25 -21.36
C ASP A 43 10.58 27.45 -22.85
N LEU A 44 10.08 26.41 -23.53
CA LEU A 44 9.60 26.50 -24.90
C LEU A 44 8.21 27.14 -25.04
N MET A 45 7.37 27.03 -24.01
CA MET A 45 5.98 27.50 -24.03
C MET A 45 5.85 28.91 -23.41
N PHE A 46 6.70 29.27 -22.49
CA PHE A 46 6.63 30.46 -21.65
C PHE A 46 7.98 31.15 -21.59
N THR A 47 8.00 32.46 -21.36
CA THR A 47 9.23 33.25 -21.28
C THR A 47 10.01 32.99 -19.98
N ASP A 48 9.29 32.79 -18.88
CA ASP A 48 9.81 32.36 -17.57
C ASP A 48 9.16 31.05 -17.15
N GLY A 49 9.71 29.94 -17.66
CA GLY A 49 9.13 28.57 -17.49
C GLY A 49 9.42 27.90 -16.16
N THR A 50 10.09 28.54 -15.21
CA THR A 50 10.48 27.96 -13.93
C THR A 50 9.30 27.76 -12.99
N ASP A 51 8.34 28.70 -12.98
CA ASP A 51 7.11 28.67 -12.17
C ASP A 51 5.89 28.71 -13.08
N ILE A 52 5.14 27.61 -13.13
CA ILE A 52 3.96 27.48 -13.98
C ILE A 52 2.89 28.53 -13.64
N THR A 53 2.78 28.92 -12.37
CA THR A 53 1.82 29.94 -11.94
C THR A 53 2.17 31.30 -12.50
N LYS A 54 3.46 31.69 -12.42
CA LYS A 54 3.97 32.93 -13.01
C LYS A 54 3.89 32.91 -14.53
N ALA A 55 4.26 31.79 -15.14
CA ALA A 55 4.23 31.61 -16.59
C ALA A 55 2.82 31.83 -17.17
N PHE A 56 1.77 31.37 -16.49
CA PHE A 56 0.40 31.64 -16.93
C PHE A 56 0.00 33.12 -16.79
N LEU A 57 0.57 33.85 -15.84
CA LEU A 57 0.30 35.30 -15.67
C LEU A 57 0.83 36.14 -16.82
N GLU A 58 1.76 35.65 -17.65
CA GLU A 58 2.22 36.29 -18.86
C GLU A 58 1.13 36.42 -19.94
N TYR A 59 0.09 35.54 -19.87
CA TYR A 59 -0.99 35.49 -20.85
C TYR A 59 -2.30 36.04 -20.29
N PRO A 60 -3.17 36.63 -21.17
CA PRO A 60 -4.51 36.99 -20.76
C PRO A 60 -5.27 35.79 -20.19
N LYS A 61 -6.03 36.01 -19.11
CA LYS A 61 -6.76 34.92 -18.42
C LYS A 61 -7.63 34.05 -19.34
N MET A 62 -8.17 34.62 -20.42
CA MET A 62 -9.00 33.88 -21.39
C MET A 62 -8.22 32.82 -22.19
N VAL A 63 -6.90 32.92 -22.24
CA VAL A 63 -6.02 31.96 -22.93
C VAL A 63 -5.75 30.72 -22.07
N TRP A 64 -5.84 30.84 -20.76
CA TRP A 64 -5.53 29.75 -19.82
C TRP A 64 -6.36 28.47 -20.08
N PRO A 65 -7.70 28.53 -20.24
CA PRO A 65 -8.49 27.35 -20.58
C PRO A 65 -8.09 26.72 -21.92
N ILE A 66 -7.60 27.51 -22.88
CA ILE A 66 -7.14 27.01 -24.17
C ILE A 66 -5.84 26.21 -23.98
N ILE A 67 -4.86 26.75 -23.28
CA ILE A 67 -3.57 26.08 -23.00
C ILE A 67 -3.79 24.75 -22.31
N THR A 68 -4.57 24.75 -21.21
CA THR A 68 -4.85 23.54 -20.44
C THR A 68 -5.68 22.51 -21.20
N THR A 69 -6.62 22.96 -22.06
CA THR A 69 -7.42 22.08 -22.93
C THR A 69 -6.54 21.42 -23.99
N VAL A 70 -5.74 22.19 -24.70
CA VAL A 70 -4.84 21.66 -25.74
C VAL A 70 -3.85 20.67 -25.14
N GLY A 71 -3.24 21.01 -24.00
CA GLY A 71 -2.37 20.09 -23.28
C GLY A 71 -3.06 18.81 -22.84
N GLY A 72 -4.29 18.92 -22.34
CA GLY A 72 -5.12 17.76 -22.00
C GLY A 72 -5.43 16.87 -23.21
N VAL A 73 -5.76 17.47 -24.36
CA VAL A 73 -5.99 16.72 -25.61
C VAL A 73 -4.73 15.99 -26.07
N ILE A 74 -3.57 16.65 -26.06
CA ILE A 74 -2.28 16.05 -26.41
C ILE A 74 -1.97 14.88 -25.46
N ALA A 75 -2.06 15.12 -24.15
CA ALA A 75 -1.86 14.07 -23.15
C ALA A 75 -2.80 12.88 -23.36
N GLY A 76 -4.04 13.15 -23.71
CA GLY A 76 -5.05 12.12 -23.98
C GLY A 76 -4.78 11.30 -25.24
N PHE A 77 -4.24 11.90 -26.31
CA PHE A 77 -3.79 11.14 -27.49
C PHE A 77 -2.60 10.25 -27.19
N ILE A 78 -1.60 10.74 -26.42
CA ILE A 78 -0.46 9.96 -25.99
C ILE A 78 -0.94 8.78 -25.10
N LEU A 79 -1.88 9.05 -24.19
CA LEU A 79 -2.46 8.01 -23.33
C LEU A 79 -3.24 6.96 -24.16
N LEU A 80 -3.98 7.39 -25.18
CA LEU A 80 -4.67 6.47 -26.11
C LEU A 80 -3.67 5.52 -26.78
N TRP A 81 -2.52 6.03 -27.19
CA TRP A 81 -1.45 5.22 -27.75
C TRP A 81 -0.91 4.21 -26.73
N ALA A 82 -0.64 4.64 -25.48
CA ALA A 82 -0.24 3.74 -24.39
C ALA A 82 -1.26 2.62 -24.17
N LEU A 83 -2.56 2.95 -24.10
CA LEU A 83 -3.65 1.97 -23.95
C LEU A 83 -3.75 0.99 -25.13
N ASN A 84 -3.47 1.43 -26.34
CA ASN A 84 -3.45 0.55 -27.52
C ASN A 84 -2.26 -0.44 -27.47
N VAL A 85 -1.11 -0.03 -26.95
CA VAL A 85 0.02 -0.92 -26.69
C VAL A 85 -0.36 -1.96 -25.62
N GLU A 86 -1.04 -1.54 -24.55
CA GLU A 86 -1.50 -2.42 -23.49
C GLU A 86 -2.55 -3.44 -23.93
N ARG A 87 -3.46 -3.04 -24.81
CA ARG A 87 -4.46 -3.97 -25.41
C ARG A 87 -3.81 -5.11 -26.18
N LYS A 88 -2.65 -4.87 -26.78
CA LYS A 88 -1.91 -5.89 -27.55
C LYS A 88 -1.02 -6.79 -26.68
N HIS A 89 -0.53 -6.28 -25.56
CA HIS A 89 0.52 -6.94 -24.74
C HIS A 89 0.07 -7.26 -23.30
N GLY A 90 -1.18 -6.99 -22.96
CA GLY A 90 -1.71 -7.13 -21.60
C GLY A 90 -1.70 -5.82 -20.80
N LYS A 91 -2.59 -5.74 -19.79
CA LYS A 91 -2.71 -4.58 -18.91
C LYS A 91 -1.39 -4.32 -18.18
N MET A 92 -0.95 -3.08 -18.17
CA MET A 92 0.24 -2.66 -17.44
C MET A 92 -0.01 -2.72 -15.94
N PRO A 93 0.77 -3.50 -15.18
CA PRO A 93 0.76 -3.43 -13.73
C PRO A 93 1.45 -2.14 -13.26
N ASP A 94 0.95 -1.53 -12.18
CA ASP A 94 1.68 -0.50 -11.45
C ASP A 94 2.93 -1.12 -10.78
N TYR A 95 3.99 -0.31 -10.57
CA TYR A 95 5.21 -0.79 -9.90
C TYR A 95 4.91 -1.38 -8.52
N LEU A 96 3.93 -0.83 -7.79
CA LEU A 96 3.48 -1.39 -6.50
C LEU A 96 2.86 -2.78 -6.66
N ASP A 97 2.07 -3.01 -7.73
CA ASP A 97 1.53 -4.32 -8.03
C ASP A 97 2.63 -5.32 -8.39
N VAL A 98 3.68 -4.85 -9.12
CA VAL A 98 4.83 -5.70 -9.48
C VAL A 98 5.61 -6.12 -8.24
N ILE A 99 5.80 -5.20 -7.29
CA ILE A 99 6.50 -5.49 -6.02
C ILE A 99 5.69 -6.45 -5.14
N ASP A 100 4.38 -6.16 -4.93
CA ASP A 100 3.48 -6.95 -4.07
C ASP A 100 3.26 -8.37 -4.61
N GLN A 101 2.97 -8.50 -5.91
CA GLN A 101 2.62 -9.77 -6.54
C GLN A 101 3.83 -10.47 -7.17
N ARG A 102 5.05 -9.91 -7.05
CA ARG A 102 6.29 -10.43 -7.64
C ARG A 102 6.17 -10.73 -9.15
N LEU A 103 5.54 -9.81 -9.88
CA LEU A 103 5.37 -9.95 -11.33
C LEU A 103 6.71 -9.82 -12.06
N PRO A 104 6.83 -10.31 -13.32
CA PRO A 104 8.10 -10.42 -14.03
C PRO A 104 8.73 -9.09 -14.48
N GLY A 105 8.13 -7.95 -14.16
CA GLY A 105 8.69 -6.61 -14.38
C GLY A 105 7.72 -5.61 -15.00
N ILE A 106 8.27 -4.41 -15.26
CA ILE A 106 7.52 -3.28 -15.79
C ILE A 106 7.73 -3.19 -17.30
N PRO A 107 6.67 -3.06 -18.12
CA PRO A 107 6.77 -2.94 -19.57
C PRO A 107 7.27 -1.53 -19.98
N LEU A 108 8.35 -1.49 -20.79
CA LEU A 108 9.04 -0.26 -21.18
C LEU A 108 8.15 0.69 -21.97
N ARG A 109 7.53 0.21 -23.08
CA ARG A 109 6.82 1.08 -24.05
C ARG A 109 5.62 1.79 -23.44
N SER A 110 4.75 1.05 -22.75
CA SER A 110 3.57 1.65 -22.12
C SER A 110 3.93 2.59 -20.98
N THR A 111 4.99 2.29 -20.19
CA THR A 111 5.48 3.18 -19.13
C THR A 111 5.99 4.50 -19.69
N LEU A 112 6.81 4.47 -20.74
CA LEU A 112 7.32 5.69 -21.38
C LEU A 112 6.18 6.53 -21.97
N LEU A 113 5.19 5.92 -22.63
CA LEU A 113 4.03 6.64 -23.18
C LEU A 113 3.18 7.25 -22.08
N ARG A 114 2.96 6.55 -20.96
CA ARG A 114 2.25 7.12 -19.80
C ARG A 114 3.02 8.27 -19.16
N ALA A 115 4.33 8.15 -19.05
CA ALA A 115 5.18 9.24 -18.56
C ALA A 115 5.16 10.45 -19.49
N ALA A 116 5.16 10.26 -20.82
CA ALA A 116 5.01 11.32 -21.79
C ALA A 116 3.62 12.00 -21.72
N SER A 117 2.54 11.22 -21.50
CA SER A 117 1.20 11.75 -21.24
C SER A 117 1.15 12.59 -19.97
N SER A 118 1.82 12.11 -18.89
CA SER A 118 1.97 12.87 -17.64
C SER A 118 2.71 14.19 -17.85
N LEU A 119 3.81 14.14 -18.58
CA LEU A 119 4.62 15.31 -18.91
C LEU A 119 3.78 16.38 -19.62
N ALA A 120 3.00 16.00 -20.65
CA ALA A 120 2.13 16.92 -21.36
C ALA A 120 1.04 17.53 -20.46
N SER A 121 0.44 16.73 -19.56
CA SER A 121 -0.56 17.24 -18.61
C SER A 121 0.03 18.22 -17.59
N ILE A 122 1.24 17.95 -17.08
CA ILE A 122 1.90 18.78 -16.06
C ILE A 122 2.38 20.09 -16.69
N ALA A 123 3.07 20.01 -17.81
CA ALA A 123 3.61 21.19 -18.50
C ALA A 123 2.54 22.16 -19.00
N SER A 124 1.32 21.66 -19.26
CA SER A 124 0.17 22.49 -19.64
C SER A 124 -0.67 23.02 -18.48
N GLY A 125 -0.18 22.93 -17.23
CA GLY A 125 -0.85 23.48 -16.05
C GLY A 125 -1.84 22.54 -15.36
N GLY A 126 -1.88 21.25 -15.70
CA GLY A 126 -2.73 20.29 -15.02
C GLY A 126 -2.46 20.24 -13.51
N SER A 127 -3.52 20.29 -12.70
CA SER A 127 -3.43 20.25 -11.23
C SER A 127 -3.17 18.81 -10.75
N ILE A 128 -1.91 18.37 -10.84
CA ILE A 128 -1.49 17.00 -10.56
C ILE A 128 -0.01 16.95 -10.18
N GLY A 129 0.37 15.98 -9.37
CA GLY A 129 1.76 15.79 -8.96
C GLY A 129 2.60 15.08 -10.02
N ARG A 130 3.86 15.48 -10.14
CA ARG A 130 4.86 14.90 -11.06
C ARG A 130 5.48 13.60 -10.53
N GLU A 131 5.38 13.35 -9.23
CA GLU A 131 6.04 12.26 -8.52
C GLU A 131 5.58 10.87 -9.00
N GLY A 132 4.31 10.68 -9.33
CA GLY A 132 3.81 9.40 -9.82
C GLY A 132 4.54 8.92 -11.08
N ALA A 133 4.75 9.80 -12.05
CA ALA A 133 5.50 9.48 -13.27
C ALA A 133 6.99 9.26 -13.00
N MET A 134 7.60 10.09 -12.15
CA MET A 134 9.02 9.99 -11.79
C MET A 134 9.32 8.68 -11.07
N VAL A 135 8.53 8.30 -10.06
CA VAL A 135 8.69 7.05 -9.32
C VAL A 135 8.46 5.84 -10.22
N GLN A 136 7.44 5.88 -11.09
CA GLN A 136 7.17 4.80 -12.05
C GLN A 136 8.32 4.62 -13.05
N LEU A 137 8.93 5.71 -13.53
CA LEU A 137 10.12 5.66 -14.41
C LEU A 137 11.36 5.15 -13.67
N SER A 138 11.55 5.58 -12.43
CA SER A 138 12.62 5.07 -11.57
C SER A 138 12.44 3.57 -11.32
N ALA A 139 11.23 3.12 -11.00
CA ALA A 139 10.90 1.70 -10.86
C ALA A 139 11.14 0.90 -12.16
N LEU A 140 10.83 1.49 -13.32
CA LEU A 140 11.16 0.92 -14.63
C LEU A 140 12.67 0.72 -14.79
N SER A 141 13.49 1.69 -14.37
CA SER A 141 14.96 1.56 -14.43
C SER A 141 15.46 0.37 -13.59
N GLY A 142 14.89 0.17 -12.40
CA GLY A 142 15.15 -1.02 -11.57
C GLY A 142 14.73 -2.32 -12.27
N SER A 143 13.58 -2.31 -12.95
CA SER A 143 13.13 -3.45 -13.77
C SER A 143 14.08 -3.77 -14.93
N LEU A 144 14.62 -2.75 -15.60
CA LEU A 144 15.59 -2.92 -16.67
C LEU A 144 16.94 -3.41 -16.13
N LEU A 145 17.41 -2.86 -15.01
CA LEU A 145 18.63 -3.30 -14.34
C LEU A 145 18.58 -4.80 -14.03
N GLY A 146 17.43 -5.30 -13.56
CA GLY A 146 17.20 -6.72 -13.30
C GLY A 146 17.27 -7.62 -14.55
N ARG A 147 16.95 -7.09 -15.73
CA ARG A 147 17.04 -7.85 -17.00
C ARG A 147 18.48 -7.98 -17.49
N PHE A 148 19.32 -6.97 -17.25
CA PHE A 148 20.72 -6.97 -17.67
C PHE A 148 21.65 -7.66 -16.67
N SER A 149 21.27 -7.74 -15.40
CA SER A 149 22.08 -8.40 -14.39
C SER A 149 21.94 -9.92 -14.49
N ARG A 150 23.06 -10.62 -14.66
CA ARG A 150 23.14 -12.10 -14.52
C ARG A 150 22.87 -12.57 -13.08
N LEU A 151 22.38 -11.68 -12.22
CA LEU A 151 22.12 -11.89 -10.81
C LEU A 151 20.76 -12.59 -10.60
N ARG A 152 20.68 -13.85 -11.02
CA ARG A 152 19.53 -14.73 -10.78
C ARG A 152 19.16 -14.91 -9.28
N ALA A 153 20.03 -14.45 -8.38
CA ALA A 153 19.84 -14.54 -6.93
C ALA A 153 18.95 -13.43 -6.35
N LEU A 154 18.70 -12.34 -7.10
CA LEU A 154 17.87 -11.23 -6.64
C LEU A 154 16.47 -11.33 -7.24
N HIS A 155 15.48 -11.11 -6.40
CA HIS A 155 14.11 -10.92 -6.90
C HIS A 155 14.01 -9.59 -7.64
N GLN A 156 13.51 -9.61 -8.86
CA GLN A 156 13.31 -8.41 -9.68
C GLN A 156 12.45 -7.35 -8.94
N SER A 157 11.51 -7.80 -8.11
CA SER A 157 10.69 -6.95 -7.23
C SER A 157 11.53 -6.10 -6.26
N ASP A 158 12.65 -6.62 -5.74
CA ASP A 158 13.50 -5.89 -4.79
C ASP A 158 14.27 -4.77 -5.52
N LEU A 159 14.74 -5.01 -6.75
CA LEU A 159 15.38 -3.98 -7.59
C LEU A 159 14.41 -2.85 -7.95
N ILE A 160 13.17 -3.21 -8.29
CA ILE A 160 12.11 -2.25 -8.58
C ILE A 160 11.79 -1.43 -7.33
N ALA A 161 11.74 -2.07 -6.15
CA ALA A 161 11.50 -1.44 -4.87
C ALA A 161 12.60 -0.43 -4.50
N MET A 162 13.88 -0.82 -4.65
CA MET A 162 15.03 0.05 -4.40
C MET A 162 15.00 1.27 -5.32
N ALA A 163 14.76 1.07 -6.62
CA ALA A 163 14.70 2.16 -7.59
C ALA A 163 13.50 3.07 -7.35
N ALA A 164 12.33 2.54 -6.95
CA ALA A 164 11.16 3.33 -6.57
C ALA A 164 11.42 4.19 -5.32
N ALA A 165 12.06 3.62 -4.28
CA ALA A 165 12.45 4.33 -3.08
C ALA A 165 13.45 5.45 -3.39
N GLY A 166 14.48 5.16 -4.20
CA GLY A 166 15.44 6.16 -4.69
C GLY A 166 14.78 7.26 -5.52
N GLY A 167 13.83 6.90 -6.39
CA GLY A 167 13.08 7.86 -7.20
C GLY A 167 12.27 8.84 -6.35
N LEU A 168 11.52 8.35 -5.37
CA LEU A 168 10.74 9.23 -4.48
C LEU A 168 11.66 10.10 -3.61
N ALA A 169 12.73 9.51 -3.08
CA ALA A 169 13.75 10.25 -2.32
C ALA A 169 14.39 11.38 -3.14
N ALA A 170 14.69 11.12 -4.42
CA ALA A 170 15.24 12.12 -5.33
C ALA A 170 14.28 13.27 -5.64
N VAL A 171 12.95 12.97 -5.70
CA VAL A 171 11.92 14.02 -5.95
C VAL A 171 11.80 14.98 -4.79
N TYR A 172 11.79 14.44 -3.56
CA TYR A 172 11.49 15.23 -2.35
C TYR A 172 12.71 15.54 -1.48
N HIS A 173 13.90 15.12 -1.90
CA HIS A 173 15.15 15.19 -1.12
C HIS A 173 15.05 14.52 0.25
N ALA A 174 14.18 13.50 0.36
CA ALA A 174 13.74 12.88 1.59
C ALA A 174 14.07 11.37 1.58
N PRO A 175 15.30 10.96 1.97
CA PRO A 175 15.74 9.57 1.88
C PRO A 175 14.98 8.63 2.81
N LEU A 176 14.67 9.04 4.06
CA LEU A 176 13.92 8.21 4.99
C LEU A 176 12.48 8.02 4.51
N ALA A 177 11.82 9.11 4.07
CA ALA A 177 10.47 9.03 3.56
C ALA A 177 10.38 8.19 2.28
N GLY A 178 11.34 8.30 1.36
CA GLY A 178 11.38 7.49 0.14
C GLY A 178 11.49 5.99 0.41
N ALA A 179 12.33 5.60 1.36
CA ALA A 179 12.47 4.21 1.78
C ALA A 179 11.21 3.70 2.52
N LEU A 180 10.67 4.50 3.45
CA LEU A 180 9.47 4.16 4.20
C LEU A 180 8.22 4.09 3.33
N PHE A 181 8.14 4.88 2.26
CA PHE A 181 7.06 4.79 1.28
C PHE A 181 6.92 3.39 0.71
N VAL A 182 8.01 2.84 0.17
CA VAL A 182 7.99 1.49 -0.40
C VAL A 182 7.80 0.44 0.70
N ALA A 183 8.45 0.63 1.86
CA ALA A 183 8.31 -0.28 2.98
C ALA A 183 6.86 -0.38 3.48
N GLU A 184 6.22 0.76 3.70
CA GLU A 184 4.89 0.83 4.30
C GLU A 184 3.80 0.45 3.29
N ILE A 185 3.90 0.90 2.02
CA ILE A 185 2.85 0.70 1.02
C ILE A 185 3.02 -0.62 0.27
N ALA A 186 4.24 -0.98 -0.16
CA ALA A 186 4.44 -2.16 -1.00
C ALA A 186 4.70 -3.44 -0.20
N PHE A 187 5.36 -3.35 0.97
CA PHE A 187 5.71 -4.52 1.79
C PHE A 187 4.87 -4.66 3.06
N GLY A 188 4.26 -3.57 3.56
CA GLY A 188 3.47 -3.60 4.78
C GLY A 188 4.26 -4.10 5.99
N VAL A 189 3.68 -4.98 6.81
CA VAL A 189 4.25 -5.47 8.07
C VAL A 189 5.58 -6.26 7.88
N THR A 190 5.85 -6.77 6.69
CA THR A 190 7.04 -7.59 6.40
C THR A 190 8.28 -6.77 5.99
N ALA A 191 8.20 -5.44 6.09
CA ALA A 191 9.19 -4.52 5.54
C ALA A 191 10.54 -4.50 6.27
N VAL A 192 10.59 -4.83 7.56
CA VAL A 192 11.79 -4.61 8.42
C VAL A 192 13.06 -5.22 7.83
N GLN A 193 12.99 -6.43 7.30
CA GLN A 193 14.16 -7.12 6.73
C GLN A 193 14.65 -6.50 5.40
N ARG A 194 13.82 -5.67 4.74
CA ARG A 194 14.11 -5.06 3.43
C ARG A 194 14.43 -3.57 3.52
N LEU A 195 14.35 -2.98 4.72
CA LEU A 195 14.57 -1.54 4.91
C LEU A 195 15.98 -1.09 4.56
N ILE A 196 17.01 -1.87 4.90
CA ILE A 196 18.41 -1.45 4.73
C ILE A 196 18.76 -1.18 3.26
N PRO A 197 18.48 -2.07 2.28
CA PRO A 197 18.70 -1.76 0.87
C PRO A 197 17.90 -0.57 0.36
N LEU A 198 16.67 -0.36 0.85
CA LEU A 198 15.85 0.80 0.49
C LEU A 198 16.46 2.10 1.00
N PHE A 199 16.97 2.13 2.25
CA PHE A 199 17.66 3.30 2.81
C PHE A 199 18.94 3.63 2.04
N ILE A 200 19.74 2.63 1.65
CA ILE A 200 20.94 2.85 0.86
C ILE A 200 20.58 3.44 -0.50
N SER A 201 19.62 2.84 -1.22
CA SER A 201 19.19 3.35 -2.52
C SER A 201 18.65 4.76 -2.44
N ALA A 202 17.79 5.05 -1.46
CA ALA A 202 17.20 6.37 -1.24
C ALA A 202 18.27 7.42 -0.87
N SER A 203 19.20 7.08 0.02
CA SER A 203 20.29 8.00 0.42
C SER A 203 21.24 8.29 -0.73
N VAL A 204 21.64 7.27 -1.48
CA VAL A 204 22.49 7.43 -2.68
C VAL A 204 21.78 8.26 -3.74
N ALA A 205 20.47 8.09 -3.92
CA ALA A 205 19.71 8.89 -4.86
C ALA A 205 19.71 10.38 -4.48
N VAL A 206 19.50 10.73 -3.21
CA VAL A 206 19.57 12.11 -2.73
C VAL A 206 20.99 12.68 -2.88
N LEU A 207 22.03 11.91 -2.53
CA LEU A 207 23.42 12.33 -2.72
C LEU A 207 23.73 12.57 -4.20
N THR A 208 23.18 11.76 -5.11
CA THR A 208 23.35 11.94 -6.57
C THR A 208 22.67 13.23 -7.03
N VAL A 209 21.44 13.52 -6.56
CA VAL A 209 20.77 14.78 -6.88
C VAL A 209 21.60 15.96 -6.39
N ARG A 210 22.09 15.91 -5.14
CA ARG A 210 22.94 16.95 -4.55
C ARG A 210 24.24 17.21 -5.33
N SER A 211 24.81 16.17 -5.93
CA SER A 211 26.07 16.31 -6.70
C SER A 211 25.87 16.86 -8.12
N VAL A 212 24.65 16.80 -8.65
CA VAL A 212 24.33 17.22 -10.03
C VAL A 212 23.58 18.55 -10.09
N THR A 213 22.81 18.85 -9.04
CA THR A 213 22.02 20.09 -8.93
C THR A 213 22.44 20.86 -7.68
N ASP A 214 22.33 22.18 -7.71
CA ASP A 214 22.54 22.99 -6.52
C ASP A 214 21.53 22.57 -5.47
N TYR A 215 22.07 22.13 -4.31
CA TYR A 215 21.25 21.60 -3.23
C TYR A 215 20.78 22.73 -2.33
N GLU A 216 19.48 22.94 -2.35
CA GLU A 216 18.78 23.62 -1.28
C GLU A 216 17.72 22.68 -0.67
N PRO A 217 17.44 22.78 0.64
CA PRO A 217 16.25 22.13 1.21
C PRO A 217 15.03 22.50 0.40
N LEU A 218 14.10 21.56 0.25
CA LEU A 218 12.95 21.75 -0.62
C LEU A 218 12.08 22.94 -0.18
N TYR A 219 12.01 23.17 1.14
CA TYR A 219 11.41 24.32 1.76
C TYR A 219 12.37 24.90 2.80
N LEU A 220 12.87 26.09 2.55
CA LEU A 220 13.61 26.88 3.53
C LEU A 220 12.59 27.43 4.54
N TYR A 221 12.28 26.63 5.54
CA TYR A 221 11.39 27.08 6.61
C TYR A 221 12.17 27.86 7.66
N SER A 222 11.69 29.06 7.99
CA SER A 222 12.32 29.93 8.98
C SER A 222 12.42 29.25 10.35
N SER A 223 13.35 29.72 11.17
CA SER A 223 13.79 29.16 12.47
C SER A 223 12.74 29.11 13.59
N ALA A 224 11.45 29.17 13.27
CA ALA A 224 10.38 29.06 14.27
C ALA A 224 10.37 27.65 14.91
N THR A 225 10.44 27.62 16.22
CA THR A 225 10.40 26.38 17.00
C THR A 225 9.01 26.15 17.57
N PHE A 226 8.53 24.90 17.49
CA PHE A 226 7.27 24.52 18.12
C PHE A 226 7.43 24.56 19.65
N SER A 227 6.58 25.37 20.32
CA SER A 227 6.49 25.42 21.77
C SER A 227 5.16 24.82 22.23
N PRO A 228 5.16 23.77 23.06
CA PRO A 228 3.95 23.11 23.51
C PRO A 228 3.18 23.99 24.51
N SER A 229 2.25 24.79 24.03
CA SER A 229 1.23 25.52 24.81
C SER A 229 -0.13 24.82 24.71
N PRO A 230 -1.09 25.07 25.60
CA PRO A 230 -2.45 24.55 25.47
C PRO A 230 -3.10 24.90 24.12
N GLY A 231 -2.89 26.13 23.63
CA GLY A 231 -3.38 26.58 22.32
C GLY A 231 -2.69 25.83 21.17
N ALA A 232 -1.36 25.64 21.25
CA ALA A 232 -0.60 24.88 20.26
C ALA A 232 -1.07 23.41 20.19
N LEU A 233 -1.23 22.74 21.33
CA LEU A 233 -1.69 21.36 21.36
C LEU A 233 -3.12 21.22 20.85
N LEU A 234 -4.02 22.12 21.22
CA LEU A 234 -5.39 22.16 20.69
C LEU A 234 -5.36 22.27 19.15
N THR A 235 -4.53 23.17 18.62
CA THR A 235 -4.40 23.36 17.16
C THR A 235 -3.94 22.07 16.48
N VAL A 236 -2.94 21.36 17.02
CA VAL A 236 -2.48 20.07 16.51
C VAL A 236 -3.58 19.02 16.48
N LEU A 237 -4.38 18.92 17.56
CA LEU A 237 -5.51 17.99 17.64
C LEU A 237 -6.59 18.31 16.61
N VAL A 238 -6.96 19.59 16.47
CA VAL A 238 -7.97 20.05 15.50
C VAL A 238 -7.50 19.80 14.07
N ILE A 239 -6.21 20.05 13.75
CA ILE A 239 -5.62 19.74 12.44
C ILE A 239 -5.74 18.23 12.15
N GLY A 240 -5.39 17.37 13.12
CA GLY A 240 -5.51 15.93 12.96
C GLY A 240 -6.92 15.47 12.59
N VAL A 241 -7.94 16.00 13.28
CA VAL A 241 -9.35 15.67 12.99
C VAL A 241 -9.81 16.27 11.65
N ALA A 242 -9.49 17.55 11.40
CA ALA A 242 -9.88 18.25 10.17
C ALA A 242 -9.28 17.56 8.92
N THR A 243 -7.98 17.29 8.93
CA THR A 243 -7.31 16.62 7.79
C THR A 243 -7.74 15.17 7.64
N GLY A 244 -8.00 14.46 8.75
CA GLY A 244 -8.52 13.09 8.75
C GLY A 244 -9.92 12.98 8.14
N THR A 245 -10.76 14.03 8.24
CA THR A 245 -12.06 14.10 7.55
C THR A 245 -11.93 14.59 6.12
N LEU A 246 -11.01 15.52 5.86
CA LEU A 246 -10.81 16.12 4.55
C LEU A 246 -10.19 15.12 3.55
N GLY A 247 -9.28 14.23 3.99
CA GLY A 247 -8.66 13.23 3.13
C GLY A 247 -9.66 12.36 2.38
N PRO A 248 -10.60 11.67 3.07
CA PRO A 248 -11.69 10.92 2.46
C PRO A 248 -12.55 11.74 1.50
N LEU A 249 -12.87 12.98 1.86
CA LEU A 249 -13.66 13.89 1.01
C LEU A 249 -12.89 14.23 -0.28
N PHE A 250 -11.60 14.49 -0.16
CA PHE A 250 -10.74 14.76 -1.32
C PHE A 250 -10.67 13.56 -2.27
N ILE A 251 -10.37 12.36 -1.78
CA ILE A 251 -10.34 11.14 -2.61
C ILE A 251 -11.73 10.87 -3.21
N GLY A 252 -12.78 10.99 -2.40
CA GLY A 252 -14.16 10.84 -2.86
C GLY A 252 -14.57 11.82 -3.98
N SER A 253 -14.04 13.05 -3.95
CA SER A 253 -14.26 14.04 -5.01
C SER A 253 -13.65 13.61 -6.35
N ILE A 254 -12.44 13.03 -6.31
CA ILE A 254 -11.77 12.46 -7.49
C ILE A 254 -12.60 11.30 -8.08
N ASP A 255 -13.09 10.42 -7.21
CA ASP A 255 -13.90 9.26 -7.65
C ASP A 255 -15.24 9.68 -8.24
N LYS A 256 -15.89 10.73 -7.70
CA LYS A 256 -17.09 11.31 -8.29
C LYS A 256 -16.83 11.86 -9.69
N VAL A 257 -15.78 12.65 -9.87
CA VAL A 257 -15.43 13.18 -11.21
C VAL A 257 -15.09 12.03 -12.15
N ARG A 258 -14.37 11.01 -11.69
CA ARG A 258 -14.07 9.79 -12.49
C ARG A 258 -15.34 9.09 -12.93
N GLN A 259 -16.36 8.99 -12.08
CA GLN A 259 -17.65 8.41 -12.43
C GLN A 259 -18.40 9.26 -13.46
N TRP A 260 -18.41 10.58 -13.32
CA TRP A 260 -19.03 11.50 -14.30
C TRP A 260 -18.34 11.46 -15.66
N MET A 261 -17.03 11.31 -15.68
CA MET A 261 -16.24 11.23 -16.91
C MET A 261 -16.23 9.82 -17.56
N LYS A 262 -16.74 8.80 -16.85
CA LYS A 262 -16.77 7.40 -17.34
C LYS A 262 -17.51 7.20 -18.67
N PRO A 263 -18.63 7.89 -18.97
CA PRO A 263 -19.32 7.75 -20.26
C PRO A 263 -18.46 8.20 -21.44
N ILE A 264 -17.47 9.07 -21.22
CA ILE A 264 -16.56 9.57 -22.27
C ILE A 264 -15.46 8.54 -22.48
N SER A 265 -15.62 7.68 -23.50
CA SER A 265 -14.69 6.58 -23.76
C SER A 265 -13.34 7.03 -24.35
N HIS A 266 -13.31 8.15 -25.10
CA HIS A 266 -12.11 8.62 -25.78
C HIS A 266 -11.19 9.43 -24.86
N PRO A 267 -9.95 8.99 -24.57
CA PRO A 267 -9.07 9.65 -23.62
C PRO A 267 -8.76 11.10 -23.96
N ALA A 268 -8.53 11.45 -25.24
CA ALA A 268 -8.22 12.82 -25.65
C ALA A 268 -9.36 13.79 -25.35
N LEU A 269 -10.62 13.38 -25.60
CA LEU A 269 -11.78 14.20 -25.27
C LEU A 269 -11.94 14.34 -23.76
N ARG A 270 -11.76 13.24 -23.02
CA ARG A 270 -11.91 13.23 -21.56
C ARG A 270 -10.86 14.11 -20.87
N LEU A 271 -9.58 13.99 -21.26
CA LEU A 271 -8.51 14.81 -20.69
C LEU A 271 -8.61 16.27 -21.19
N GLY A 272 -9.05 16.51 -22.43
CA GLY A 272 -9.31 17.84 -22.94
C GLY A 272 -10.40 18.58 -22.15
N LEU A 273 -11.52 17.91 -21.85
CA LEU A 273 -12.57 18.47 -20.97
C LEU A 273 -12.07 18.68 -19.53
N GLY A 274 -11.22 17.78 -19.03
CA GLY A 274 -10.53 17.96 -17.76
C GLY A 274 -9.64 19.21 -17.77
N GLY A 275 -8.85 19.40 -18.82
CA GLY A 275 -8.02 20.59 -19.03
C GLY A 275 -8.87 21.87 -19.09
N LEU A 276 -9.98 21.87 -19.84
CA LEU A 276 -10.91 22.99 -19.89
C LEU A 276 -11.41 23.35 -18.48
N GLY A 277 -11.85 22.36 -17.72
CA GLY A 277 -12.34 22.57 -16.36
C GLY A 277 -11.26 23.18 -15.43
N VAL A 278 -10.02 22.66 -15.50
CA VAL A 278 -8.91 23.21 -14.73
C VAL A 278 -8.58 24.65 -15.14
N GLY A 279 -8.55 24.94 -16.45
CA GLY A 279 -8.30 26.29 -16.96
C GLY A 279 -9.37 27.30 -16.50
N LEU A 280 -10.64 26.89 -16.47
CA LEU A 280 -11.73 27.74 -15.96
C LEU A 280 -11.56 27.99 -14.44
N VAL A 281 -11.19 26.98 -13.66
CA VAL A 281 -10.90 27.15 -12.23
C VAL A 281 -9.70 28.08 -12.03
N ALA A 282 -8.67 27.95 -12.86
CA ALA A 282 -7.46 28.77 -12.82
C ALA A 282 -7.75 30.25 -13.08
N MET A 283 -8.77 30.59 -13.91
CA MET A 283 -9.19 32.02 -14.10
C MET A 283 -9.61 32.70 -12.80
N VAL A 284 -10.10 31.93 -11.80
CA VAL A 284 -10.43 32.43 -10.47
C VAL A 284 -9.17 32.56 -9.62
N SER A 285 -8.31 31.53 -9.61
CA SER A 285 -7.03 31.54 -8.90
C SER A 285 -5.98 30.73 -9.65
N PRO A 286 -4.90 31.35 -10.14
CA PRO A 286 -3.82 30.65 -10.82
C PRO A 286 -3.02 29.71 -9.90
N LEU A 287 -3.14 29.86 -8.57
CA LEU A 287 -2.46 29.04 -7.56
C LEU A 287 -2.89 27.57 -7.57
N VAL A 288 -3.93 27.21 -8.34
CA VAL A 288 -4.38 25.83 -8.51
C VAL A 288 -3.60 25.07 -9.58
N LEU A 289 -2.90 25.78 -10.48
CA LEU A 289 -2.15 25.18 -11.57
C LEU A 289 -0.95 24.37 -11.08
N GLY A 290 -0.55 23.41 -11.88
CA GLY A 290 0.61 22.57 -11.63
C GLY A 290 0.50 21.74 -10.35
N ASN A 291 1.63 21.36 -9.79
CA ASN A 291 1.71 20.53 -8.59
C ASN A 291 1.45 21.31 -7.28
N GLY A 292 1.72 22.61 -7.23
CA GLY A 292 1.49 23.48 -6.07
C GLY A 292 2.70 23.64 -5.15
N PHE A 293 3.89 23.32 -5.61
CA PHE A 293 5.14 23.40 -4.83
C PHE A 293 5.42 24.82 -4.34
N GLU A 294 5.32 25.78 -5.23
CA GLU A 294 5.56 27.19 -4.98
C GLU A 294 4.55 27.78 -4.00
N VAL A 295 3.29 27.29 -4.06
CA VAL A 295 2.23 27.74 -3.16
C VAL A 295 2.45 27.19 -1.74
N ILE A 296 2.97 25.97 -1.60
CA ILE A 296 3.36 25.45 -0.28
C ILE A 296 4.45 26.31 0.34
N ASP A 297 5.48 26.68 -0.43
CA ASP A 297 6.56 27.53 0.05
C ASP A 297 6.05 28.89 0.52
N LEU A 298 5.14 29.50 -0.23
CA LEU A 298 4.48 30.75 0.18
C LEU A 298 3.69 30.61 1.51
N ILE A 299 2.99 29.50 1.71
CA ILE A 299 2.21 29.26 2.95
C ILE A 299 3.14 29.02 4.13
N LEU A 300 4.24 28.28 3.94
CA LEU A 300 5.20 27.97 4.99
C LEU A 300 5.95 29.22 5.49
N ASN A 301 6.27 30.16 4.58
CA ASN A 301 7.05 31.36 4.85
C ASN A 301 6.18 32.59 5.14
N ASP A 302 4.93 32.39 5.64
CA ASP A 302 4.01 33.46 6.04
C ASP A 302 3.77 34.52 4.94
N GLY A 303 3.76 34.08 3.67
CA GLY A 303 3.41 34.95 2.54
C GLY A 303 1.95 35.46 2.68
N ASP A 304 1.65 36.62 2.06
CA ASP A 304 0.35 37.34 2.12
C ASP A 304 -0.86 36.57 1.54
N LEU A 305 -0.96 35.25 1.83
CA LEU A 305 -2.06 34.39 1.39
C LEU A 305 -3.19 34.23 2.43
N HIS A 306 -3.08 34.88 3.60
CA HIS A 306 -4.01 34.68 4.73
C HIS A 306 -5.49 34.81 4.34
N THR A 307 -5.81 35.77 3.47
CA THR A 307 -7.20 36.01 3.02
C THR A 307 -7.65 35.05 1.92
N ALA A 308 -6.72 34.35 1.25
CA ALA A 308 -6.99 33.47 0.12
C ALA A 308 -6.88 31.98 0.42
N LEU A 309 -6.42 31.59 1.63
CA LEU A 309 -6.15 30.18 1.99
C LEU A 309 -7.35 29.25 1.77
N TRP A 310 -8.57 29.67 2.18
CA TRP A 310 -9.79 28.88 1.99
C TRP A 310 -10.11 28.68 0.50
N MET A 311 -9.83 29.71 -0.32
CA MET A 311 -10.05 29.65 -1.76
C MET A 311 -9.03 28.71 -2.42
N VAL A 312 -7.73 28.80 -2.03
CA VAL A 312 -6.68 27.88 -2.47
C VAL A 312 -7.06 26.44 -2.12
N LEU A 313 -7.49 26.19 -0.88
CA LEU A 313 -7.91 24.87 -0.42
C LEU A 313 -9.03 24.29 -1.29
N LEU A 314 -10.13 25.01 -1.43
CA LEU A 314 -11.31 24.52 -2.16
C LEU A 314 -11.04 24.36 -3.66
N LEU A 315 -10.42 25.38 -4.28
CA LEU A 315 -10.15 25.35 -5.71
C LEU A 315 -9.09 24.32 -6.08
N LYS A 316 -8.09 24.06 -5.20
CA LYS A 316 -7.11 23.00 -5.43
C LYS A 316 -7.76 21.62 -5.38
N ILE A 317 -8.66 21.36 -4.44
CA ILE A 317 -9.44 20.12 -4.39
C ILE A 317 -10.22 19.92 -5.69
N VAL A 318 -10.93 20.95 -6.15
CA VAL A 318 -11.74 20.90 -7.39
C VAL A 318 -10.83 20.68 -8.61
N ALA A 319 -9.77 21.46 -8.77
CA ALA A 319 -8.86 21.37 -9.92
C ALA A 319 -8.18 20.00 -9.98
N THR A 320 -7.70 19.49 -8.84
CA THR A 320 -7.07 18.17 -8.77
C THR A 320 -8.08 17.06 -9.05
N ALA A 321 -9.31 17.16 -8.49
CA ALA A 321 -10.36 16.20 -8.75
C ALA A 321 -10.73 16.14 -10.25
N ILE A 322 -10.82 17.30 -10.93
CA ILE A 322 -11.06 17.37 -12.35
C ILE A 322 -9.91 16.74 -13.15
N THR A 323 -8.65 17.12 -12.86
CA THR A 323 -7.47 16.61 -13.57
C THR A 323 -7.35 15.10 -13.43
N VAL A 324 -7.34 14.58 -12.20
CA VAL A 324 -7.12 13.15 -11.93
C VAL A 324 -8.38 12.34 -12.27
N GLY A 325 -9.56 12.88 -12.00
CA GLY A 325 -10.84 12.26 -12.33
C GLY A 325 -11.06 12.11 -13.83
N SER A 326 -10.55 13.04 -14.65
CA SER A 326 -10.55 12.91 -16.12
C SER A 326 -9.60 11.83 -16.63
N GLY A 327 -8.74 11.28 -15.77
CA GLY A 327 -7.82 10.18 -16.09
C GLY A 327 -6.41 10.62 -16.48
N ALA A 328 -6.01 11.83 -16.15
CA ALA A 328 -4.62 12.28 -16.30
C ALA A 328 -3.68 11.39 -15.47
N VAL A 329 -2.50 11.11 -16.03
CA VAL A 329 -1.48 10.27 -15.40
C VAL A 329 -0.59 11.16 -14.53
N GLY A 330 -0.54 10.86 -13.23
CA GLY A 330 0.32 11.59 -12.28
C GLY A 330 0.03 11.20 -10.83
N GLY A 331 0.69 11.89 -9.89
CA GLY A 331 0.60 11.63 -8.45
C GLY A 331 -0.39 12.54 -7.72
N LEU A 332 -0.75 12.12 -6.51
CA LEU A 332 -1.59 12.90 -5.60
C LEU A 332 -0.81 13.45 -4.39
N PHE A 333 0.50 13.15 -4.27
CA PHE A 333 1.30 13.55 -3.11
C PHE A 333 1.37 15.07 -2.94
N THR A 334 1.95 15.77 -3.92
CA THR A 334 2.10 17.23 -3.81
C THR A 334 0.75 17.96 -3.71
N PRO A 335 -0.30 17.60 -4.47
CA PRO A 335 -1.64 18.14 -4.20
C PRO A 335 -2.14 17.89 -2.77
N SER A 336 -1.89 16.70 -2.21
CA SER A 336 -2.25 16.41 -0.80
C SER A 336 -1.44 17.27 0.17
N LEU A 337 -0.15 17.46 -0.08
CA LEU A 337 0.69 18.33 0.74
C LEU A 337 0.16 19.77 0.74
N LEU A 338 -0.18 20.32 -0.43
CA LEU A 338 -0.74 21.69 -0.54
C LEU A 338 -2.08 21.83 0.17
N ILE A 339 -3.01 20.92 -0.07
CA ILE A 339 -4.31 20.91 0.59
C ILE A 339 -4.13 20.79 2.11
N GLY A 340 -3.17 19.97 2.55
CA GLY A 340 -2.78 19.82 3.95
C GLY A 340 -2.20 21.09 4.55
N ALA A 341 -1.26 21.72 3.85
CA ALA A 341 -0.66 23.00 4.26
C ALA A 341 -1.72 24.10 4.45
N ALA A 342 -2.58 24.27 3.44
CA ALA A 342 -3.68 25.22 3.50
C ALA A 342 -4.66 24.93 4.66
N SER A 343 -4.96 23.63 4.90
CA SER A 343 -5.83 23.22 6.00
C SER A 343 -5.22 23.52 7.36
N GLY A 344 -3.92 23.22 7.54
CA GLY A 344 -3.20 23.49 8.79
C GLY A 344 -3.11 24.98 9.08
N ALA A 345 -2.78 25.77 8.05
CA ALA A 345 -2.76 27.22 8.13
C ALA A 345 -4.12 27.82 8.49
N LEU A 346 -5.22 27.36 7.84
CA LEU A 346 -6.58 27.80 8.13
C LEU A 346 -7.02 27.49 9.57
N VAL A 347 -6.71 26.28 10.06
CA VAL A 347 -7.04 25.91 11.45
C VAL A 347 -6.28 26.80 12.43
N CYS A 348 -5.00 27.07 12.18
CA CYS A 348 -4.20 27.97 13.01
C CYS A 348 -4.79 29.39 13.01
N THR A 349 -5.07 29.97 11.84
CA THR A 349 -5.66 31.30 11.70
C THR A 349 -7.03 31.38 12.37
N PHE A 350 -7.86 30.34 12.25
CA PHE A 350 -9.17 30.28 12.91
C PHE A 350 -9.07 30.28 14.43
N LEU A 351 -8.13 29.54 15.00
CA LEU A 351 -7.92 29.49 16.45
C LEU A 351 -7.30 30.80 16.98
N GLN A 352 -6.42 31.44 16.20
CA GLN A 352 -5.95 32.81 16.52
C GLN A 352 -7.10 33.81 16.56
N TRP A 353 -8.03 33.71 15.59
CA TRP A 353 -9.23 34.56 15.58
C TRP A 353 -10.14 34.34 16.81
N LEU A 354 -10.16 33.13 17.37
CA LEU A 354 -10.87 32.79 18.61
C LEU A 354 -10.11 33.23 19.88
N GLY A 355 -8.94 33.88 19.76
CA GLY A 355 -8.14 34.38 20.87
C GLY A 355 -7.16 33.39 21.49
N PHE A 356 -6.92 32.23 20.83
CA PHE A 356 -5.82 31.37 21.19
C PHE A 356 -4.53 31.88 20.55
N ASP A 357 -3.39 31.63 21.19
CA ASP A 357 -2.06 31.89 20.61
C ASP A 357 -1.32 30.57 20.34
N PRO A 358 -1.54 29.95 19.17
CA PRO A 358 -0.83 28.73 18.82
C PRO A 358 0.61 28.96 18.37
N GLY A 359 0.94 30.17 17.88
CA GLY A 359 2.22 30.51 17.30
C GLY A 359 2.20 30.68 15.77
N PRO A 360 3.35 30.60 15.07
CA PRO A 360 3.48 30.86 13.64
C PRO A 360 2.68 29.90 12.76
N ILE A 361 1.99 30.43 11.75
CA ILE A 361 1.10 29.67 10.84
C ILE A 361 1.86 28.60 10.05
N GLY A 362 3.07 28.88 9.59
CA GLY A 362 3.87 27.95 8.81
C GLY A 362 4.18 26.62 9.52
N LEU A 363 4.32 26.63 10.87
CA LEU A 363 4.46 25.39 11.65
C LEU A 363 3.22 24.48 11.45
N TYR A 364 2.04 25.06 11.52
CA TYR A 364 0.78 24.32 11.40
C TYR A 364 0.46 23.94 9.96
N ALA A 365 0.94 24.70 8.99
CA ALA A 365 0.94 24.30 7.59
C ALA A 365 1.76 23.01 7.39
N ALA A 366 2.99 22.95 7.91
CA ALA A 366 3.84 21.76 7.84
C ALA A 366 3.18 20.53 8.53
N ILE A 367 2.54 20.74 9.69
CA ILE A 367 1.80 19.70 10.41
C ILE A 367 0.61 19.20 9.56
N GLY A 368 -0.13 20.12 8.95
CA GLY A 368 -1.25 19.78 8.06
C GLY A 368 -0.81 18.99 6.80
N MET A 369 0.38 19.30 6.24
CA MET A 369 0.96 18.55 5.12
C MET A 369 1.08 17.07 5.45
N SER A 370 1.73 16.74 6.56
CA SER A 370 1.92 15.36 7.02
C SER A 370 0.59 14.67 7.32
N ALA A 371 -0.28 15.36 8.07
CA ALA A 371 -1.54 14.80 8.53
C ALA A 371 -2.49 14.45 7.36
N LEU A 372 -2.62 15.33 6.35
CA LEU A 372 -3.46 15.04 5.18
C LEU A 372 -2.82 14.00 4.26
N LEU A 373 -1.50 14.01 4.10
CA LEU A 373 -0.81 12.99 3.32
C LEU A 373 -1.06 11.59 3.90
N ALA A 374 -1.06 11.44 5.23
CA ALA A 374 -1.39 10.17 5.88
C ALA A 374 -2.85 9.76 5.69
N ALA A 375 -3.79 10.72 5.76
CA ALA A 375 -5.20 10.45 5.54
C ALA A 375 -5.51 9.98 4.11
N THR A 376 -4.74 10.44 3.12
CA THR A 376 -4.93 10.09 1.71
C THR A 376 -4.13 8.86 1.28
N SER A 377 -2.89 8.72 1.76
CA SER A 377 -2.00 7.60 1.39
C SER A 377 -2.16 6.37 2.27
N HIS A 378 -2.69 6.51 3.47
CA HIS A 378 -2.70 5.50 4.53
C HIS A 378 -1.30 5.01 4.95
N ALA A 379 -0.29 5.87 4.81
CA ALA A 379 1.10 5.63 5.15
C ALA A 379 1.60 6.67 6.16
N PRO A 380 1.27 6.53 7.46
CA PRO A 380 1.58 7.53 8.48
C PRO A 380 3.08 7.71 8.74
N LEU A 381 3.88 6.64 8.76
CA LEU A 381 5.32 6.76 9.01
C LEU A 381 6.03 7.52 7.89
N MET A 382 5.72 7.17 6.65
CA MET A 382 6.22 7.90 5.48
C MET A 382 5.82 9.37 5.52
N SER A 383 4.56 9.68 5.87
CA SER A 383 4.03 11.05 5.88
C SER A 383 4.72 11.92 6.94
N ILE A 384 4.97 11.39 8.14
CA ILE A 384 5.72 12.06 9.20
C ILE A 384 7.13 12.40 8.73
N MET A 385 7.84 11.39 8.22
CA MET A 385 9.22 11.56 7.78
C MET A 385 9.33 12.46 6.55
N MET A 386 8.35 12.43 5.64
CA MET A 386 8.28 13.31 4.48
C MET A 386 8.26 14.78 4.89
N ALA A 387 7.31 15.18 5.75
CA ALA A 387 7.23 16.57 6.22
C ALA A 387 8.45 16.98 7.06
N PHE A 388 8.97 16.06 7.87
CA PHE A 388 10.17 16.29 8.67
C PHE A 388 11.41 16.54 7.79
N GLU A 389 11.68 15.69 6.79
CA GLU A 389 12.84 15.82 5.92
C GLU A 389 12.73 17.02 4.96
N MET A 390 11.50 17.38 4.55
CA MET A 390 11.27 18.55 3.70
C MET A 390 11.46 19.88 4.43
N THR A 391 11.18 19.93 5.75
CA THR A 391 11.28 21.15 6.56
C THR A 391 12.58 21.24 7.38
N LEU A 392 13.23 20.10 7.61
CA LEU A 392 14.42 19.93 8.46
C LEU A 392 14.28 20.56 9.87
N ASN A 393 13.06 20.69 10.36
CA ASN A 393 12.76 21.27 11.67
C ASN A 393 12.45 20.18 12.70
N SER A 394 13.43 19.91 13.58
CA SER A 394 13.31 18.85 14.60
C SER A 394 12.25 19.13 15.65
N SER A 395 11.87 20.39 15.90
CA SER A 395 10.81 20.73 16.85
C SER A 395 9.44 20.28 16.40
N LEU A 396 9.25 20.03 15.08
CA LEU A 396 8.00 19.58 14.50
C LEU A 396 7.76 18.07 14.67
N LEU A 397 8.75 17.27 15.02
CA LEU A 397 8.59 15.80 15.01
C LEU A 397 7.44 15.35 15.92
N PHE A 398 7.34 15.88 17.14
CA PHE A 398 6.27 15.54 18.07
C PHE A 398 4.88 15.93 17.55
N PRO A 399 4.61 17.20 17.15
CA PRO A 399 3.28 17.57 16.63
C PRO A 399 2.95 16.89 15.29
N LEU A 400 3.94 16.60 14.41
CA LEU A 400 3.75 15.81 13.20
C LEU A 400 3.24 14.40 13.55
N MET A 401 3.87 13.71 14.51
CA MET A 401 3.44 12.39 14.94
C MET A 401 2.00 12.40 15.47
N LEU A 402 1.68 13.36 16.33
CA LEU A 402 0.36 13.44 16.97
C LEU A 402 -0.76 13.73 15.95
N ALA A 403 -0.62 14.79 15.15
CA ALA A 403 -1.62 15.16 14.16
C ALA A 403 -1.80 14.08 13.09
N THR A 404 -0.69 13.48 12.61
CA THR A 404 -0.69 12.43 11.61
C THR A 404 -1.37 11.16 12.11
N ALA A 405 -1.09 10.75 13.35
CA ALA A 405 -1.74 9.58 13.94
C ALA A 405 -3.25 9.77 14.08
N ILE A 406 -3.68 10.94 14.56
CA ILE A 406 -5.11 11.28 14.68
C ILE A 406 -5.76 11.29 13.29
N SER A 407 -5.15 11.95 12.32
CA SER A 407 -5.65 12.06 10.95
C SER A 407 -5.83 10.68 10.31
N TYR A 408 -4.83 9.81 10.44
CA TYR A 408 -4.88 8.43 9.96
C TYR A 408 -6.01 7.63 10.60
N VAL A 409 -6.16 7.71 11.93
CA VAL A 409 -7.24 7.01 12.66
C VAL A 409 -8.61 7.49 12.22
N VAL A 410 -8.81 8.82 12.11
CA VAL A 410 -10.10 9.40 11.66
C VAL A 410 -10.41 8.96 10.23
N ALA A 411 -9.45 9.08 9.30
CA ALA A 411 -9.63 8.65 7.90
C ALA A 411 -9.96 7.15 7.80
N SER A 412 -9.27 6.30 8.57
CA SER A 412 -9.52 4.86 8.60
C SER A 412 -10.90 4.50 9.14
N ARG A 413 -11.39 5.24 10.16
CA ARG A 413 -12.75 5.05 10.71
C ARG A 413 -13.85 5.44 9.73
N LEU A 414 -13.58 6.41 8.87
CA LEU A 414 -14.52 6.82 7.80
C LEU A 414 -14.51 5.85 6.61
N LYS A 415 -13.80 4.71 6.72
CA LYS A 415 -13.68 3.68 5.67
C LYS A 415 -13.25 4.25 4.31
N ALA A 416 -12.41 5.26 4.33
CA ALA A 416 -11.86 5.83 3.12
C ALA A 416 -11.02 4.79 2.38
N ALA A 417 -11.23 4.65 1.09
CA ALA A 417 -10.27 3.98 0.23
C ALA A 417 -9.03 4.88 0.15
N GLY A 418 -7.87 4.36 0.57
CA GLY A 418 -6.60 5.07 0.37
C GLY A 418 -6.27 5.18 -1.13
N THR A 419 -5.36 6.07 -1.46
CA THR A 419 -4.87 6.27 -2.85
C THR A 419 -4.28 4.99 -3.45
N TYR A 420 -3.79 4.06 -2.62
CA TYR A 420 -3.09 2.85 -3.02
C TYR A 420 -3.89 1.57 -2.77
N PRO A 421 -4.42 0.91 -3.83
CA PRO A 421 -5.16 -0.36 -3.71
C PRO A 421 -4.35 -1.50 -3.06
N VAL A 422 -3.01 -1.46 -3.14
CA VAL A 422 -2.12 -2.46 -2.54
C VAL A 422 -2.32 -2.54 -1.03
N LEU A 423 -2.46 -1.41 -0.35
CA LEU A 423 -2.71 -1.37 1.10
C LEU A 423 -4.03 -2.03 1.50
N ALA A 424 -5.08 -1.84 0.70
CA ALA A 424 -6.36 -2.49 0.95
C ALA A 424 -6.22 -4.03 0.86
N ARG A 425 -5.41 -4.53 -0.08
CA ARG A 425 -5.09 -5.97 -0.19
C ARG A 425 -4.28 -6.48 1.00
N HIS A 426 -3.26 -5.71 1.44
CA HIS A 426 -2.47 -6.07 2.62
C HIS A 426 -3.32 -6.13 3.88
N ASN A 427 -4.18 -5.13 4.10
CA ASN A 427 -5.10 -5.12 5.23
C ASN A 427 -6.09 -6.29 5.17
N ALA A 428 -6.64 -6.59 3.99
CA ALA A 428 -7.52 -7.74 3.80
C ALA A 428 -6.79 -9.07 4.11
N ARG A 429 -5.55 -9.24 3.63
CA ARG A 429 -4.72 -10.42 3.93
C ARG A 429 -4.40 -10.52 5.42
N PHE A 430 -4.06 -9.41 6.06
CA PHE A 430 -3.76 -9.38 7.49
C PHE A 430 -4.98 -9.74 8.35
N MET A 431 -6.16 -9.18 8.02
CA MET A 431 -7.42 -9.50 8.69
C MET A 431 -7.80 -10.97 8.47
N ALA A 432 -7.67 -11.47 7.24
CA ALA A 432 -7.91 -12.86 6.92
C ALA A 432 -6.96 -13.80 7.70
N LYS A 433 -5.67 -13.45 7.77
CA LYS A 433 -4.70 -14.22 8.55
C LYS A 433 -5.07 -14.25 10.04
N ASN A 434 -5.38 -13.10 10.65
CA ASN A 434 -5.83 -13.02 12.04
C ASN A 434 -7.11 -13.81 12.28
N GLU A 435 -8.07 -13.76 11.35
CA GLU A 435 -9.30 -14.55 11.44
C GLU A 435 -8.99 -16.05 11.39
N PHE A 436 -8.07 -16.47 10.51
CA PHE A 436 -7.64 -17.87 10.43
C PHE A 436 -6.93 -18.32 11.70
N GLU A 437 -6.02 -17.52 12.25
CA GLU A 437 -5.27 -17.82 13.48
C GLU A 437 -6.19 -17.92 14.72
N ASN A 438 -7.22 -17.07 14.79
CA ASN A 438 -8.12 -16.99 15.94
C ASN A 438 -9.41 -17.81 15.80
N SER A 439 -9.71 -18.37 14.61
CA SER A 439 -10.91 -19.16 14.41
C SER A 439 -10.75 -20.58 14.98
N SER A 440 -11.79 -21.05 15.67
CA SER A 440 -11.82 -22.41 16.22
C SER A 440 -12.20 -23.44 15.16
N VAL A 441 -11.62 -24.61 15.28
CA VAL A 441 -11.94 -25.80 14.47
C VAL A 441 -13.37 -26.28 14.64
N ALA A 442 -14.10 -25.82 15.63
CA ALA A 442 -15.46 -26.22 15.94
C ALA A 442 -16.42 -26.16 14.73
N SER A 443 -16.22 -25.14 13.85
CA SER A 443 -17.06 -24.97 12.64
C SER A 443 -16.76 -25.98 11.52
N LEU A 444 -15.67 -26.74 11.61
CA LEU A 444 -15.23 -27.73 10.63
C LEU A 444 -15.48 -29.16 11.05
N ILE A 445 -16.04 -29.37 12.27
CA ILE A 445 -16.31 -30.70 12.80
C ILE A 445 -17.40 -31.35 11.96
N THR A 446 -17.12 -32.55 11.49
CA THR A 446 -18.07 -33.41 10.78
C THR A 446 -18.31 -34.69 11.56
N PRO A 447 -19.51 -35.30 11.46
CA PRO A 447 -19.76 -36.58 12.07
C PRO A 447 -18.76 -37.67 11.64
N CYS A 448 -18.44 -38.58 12.53
CA CYS A 448 -17.53 -39.70 12.26
C CYS A 448 -18.16 -41.04 12.60
N SER A 449 -17.58 -42.11 12.04
CA SER A 449 -17.93 -43.49 12.41
C SER A 449 -17.43 -43.79 13.82
N ARG A 450 -18.31 -43.81 14.78
CA ARG A 450 -18.00 -44.13 16.18
C ARG A 450 -18.70 -45.40 16.61
N MET A 451 -18.00 -46.22 17.40
CA MET A 451 -18.56 -47.46 17.97
C MET A 451 -18.16 -47.59 19.43
N VAL A 452 -19.01 -48.27 20.20
CA VAL A 452 -18.76 -48.50 21.63
C VAL A 452 -17.84 -49.71 21.79
N VAL A 453 -16.97 -49.70 22.80
CA VAL A 453 -16.17 -50.84 23.23
C VAL A 453 -17.10 -52.03 23.51
N HIS A 454 -16.67 -53.24 23.27
CA HIS A 454 -17.40 -54.50 23.28
C HIS A 454 -18.07 -54.91 21.96
N SER A 455 -17.85 -54.12 20.88
CA SER A 455 -18.20 -54.55 19.53
C SER A 455 -17.27 -55.68 19.05
N THR A 456 -17.77 -56.50 18.12
CA THR A 456 -16.95 -57.53 17.44
C THR A 456 -16.12 -56.94 16.29
N LEU A 457 -15.06 -57.65 15.88
CA LEU A 457 -14.27 -57.27 14.72
C LEU A 457 -15.12 -57.11 13.44
N ALA A 458 -16.08 -58.02 13.22
CA ALA A 458 -16.96 -57.97 12.07
C ALA A 458 -17.84 -56.69 12.06
N GLU A 459 -18.37 -56.30 13.22
CA GLU A 459 -19.20 -55.09 13.33
C GLU A 459 -18.39 -53.82 13.03
N VAL A 460 -17.17 -53.70 13.59
CA VAL A 460 -16.30 -52.55 13.39
C VAL A 460 -15.83 -52.45 11.94
N VAL A 461 -15.39 -53.53 11.34
CA VAL A 461 -15.01 -53.59 9.93
C VAL A 461 -16.20 -53.30 9.03
N GLY A 462 -17.39 -53.85 9.35
CA GLY A 462 -18.63 -53.58 8.62
C GLY A 462 -19.01 -52.10 8.61
N GLU A 463 -18.92 -51.43 9.77
CA GLU A 463 -19.19 -49.99 9.87
C GLU A 463 -18.14 -49.15 9.08
N GLY A 464 -16.86 -49.51 9.19
CA GLY A 464 -15.80 -48.83 8.43
C GLY A 464 -15.97 -48.97 6.91
N LEU A 465 -16.35 -50.16 6.43
CA LEU A 465 -16.63 -50.41 5.01
C LEU A 465 -17.87 -49.65 4.52
N LYS A 466 -18.95 -49.66 5.34
CA LYS A 466 -20.20 -48.95 5.04
C LYS A 466 -19.98 -47.45 4.87
N GLN A 467 -19.17 -46.87 5.73
CA GLN A 467 -18.86 -45.43 5.69
C GLN A 467 -17.61 -45.10 4.87
N ARG A 468 -16.94 -46.07 4.28
CA ARG A 468 -15.71 -45.92 3.51
C ARG A 468 -14.63 -45.15 4.27
N THR A 469 -14.44 -45.47 5.54
CA THR A 469 -13.44 -44.84 6.41
C THR A 469 -12.29 -45.80 6.70
N ARG A 470 -11.07 -45.26 6.76
CA ARG A 470 -9.85 -46.01 7.10
C ARG A 470 -9.80 -46.36 8.58
N PHE A 471 -10.41 -45.53 9.43
CA PHE A 471 -10.45 -45.70 10.89
C PHE A 471 -11.89 -45.61 11.39
N VAL A 472 -12.21 -46.42 12.39
CA VAL A 472 -13.41 -46.31 13.23
C VAL A 472 -12.97 -45.82 14.60
N TYR A 473 -13.67 -44.83 15.14
CA TYR A 473 -13.35 -44.20 16.41
C TYR A 473 -14.08 -44.88 17.54
N MET A 474 -13.31 -45.40 18.51
CA MET A 474 -13.84 -46.14 19.64
C MET A 474 -14.14 -45.22 20.81
N VAL A 475 -15.31 -45.37 21.40
CA VAL A 475 -15.76 -44.59 22.55
C VAL A 475 -16.29 -45.54 23.65
N ASP A 476 -16.29 -45.06 24.89
CA ASP A 476 -16.95 -45.75 25.99
C ASP A 476 -18.47 -45.44 26.04
N SER A 477 -19.15 -45.95 27.06
CA SER A 477 -20.59 -45.71 27.31
C SER A 477 -20.93 -44.23 27.57
N GLU A 478 -19.95 -43.42 27.93
CA GLU A 478 -20.07 -41.96 28.17
C GLU A 478 -19.60 -41.12 26.97
N GLU A 479 -19.40 -41.72 25.79
CA GLU A 479 -18.90 -41.12 24.56
C GLU A 479 -17.44 -40.57 24.68
N ARG A 480 -16.65 -41.02 25.67
CA ARG A 480 -15.24 -40.63 25.80
C ARG A 480 -14.40 -41.41 24.79
N PHE A 481 -13.49 -40.69 24.10
CA PHE A 481 -12.63 -41.28 23.10
C PHE A 481 -11.56 -42.18 23.74
N LEU A 482 -11.50 -43.40 23.27
CA LEU A 482 -10.56 -44.43 23.73
C LEU A 482 -9.41 -44.66 22.74
N GLY A 483 -9.67 -44.49 21.46
CA GLY A 483 -8.68 -44.70 20.41
C GLY A 483 -9.34 -44.95 19.05
N VAL A 484 -8.55 -45.45 18.13
CA VAL A 484 -9.01 -45.76 16.76
C VAL A 484 -8.70 -47.19 16.40
N VAL A 485 -9.48 -47.70 15.45
CA VAL A 485 -9.28 -49.05 14.91
C VAL A 485 -9.09 -48.96 13.39
N PRO A 486 -7.94 -49.44 12.83
CA PRO A 486 -7.66 -49.42 11.40
C PRO A 486 -8.45 -50.52 10.68
N THR A 487 -9.52 -50.15 9.99
CA THR A 487 -10.48 -51.09 9.37
C THR A 487 -9.89 -51.93 8.23
N ASN A 488 -8.95 -51.36 7.46
CA ASN A 488 -8.30 -52.03 6.34
C ASN A 488 -7.40 -53.20 6.79
N VAL A 489 -6.66 -53.01 7.89
CA VAL A 489 -5.78 -54.05 8.45
C VAL A 489 -6.61 -55.23 8.98
N LEU A 490 -7.67 -54.92 9.74
CA LEU A 490 -8.55 -55.92 10.29
C LEU A 490 -9.35 -56.66 9.21
N ALA A 491 -9.83 -55.96 8.20
CA ALA A 491 -10.52 -56.59 7.06
C ALA A 491 -9.62 -57.61 6.36
N SER A 492 -8.34 -57.29 6.14
CA SER A 492 -7.36 -58.20 5.55
C SER A 492 -7.16 -59.44 6.44
N GLY A 493 -7.00 -59.24 7.76
CA GLY A 493 -6.82 -60.36 8.71
C GLY A 493 -8.03 -61.27 8.85
N ILE A 494 -9.25 -60.78 8.65
CA ILE A 494 -10.47 -61.62 8.59
C ILE A 494 -10.49 -62.39 7.27
N ILE A 495 -10.12 -61.78 6.14
CA ILE A 495 -10.16 -62.43 4.82
C ILE A 495 -9.09 -63.53 4.70
N ASP A 496 -7.89 -63.32 5.23
CA ASP A 496 -6.82 -64.31 5.20
C ASP A 496 -6.92 -65.37 6.31
N GLY A 497 -7.91 -65.25 7.20
CA GLY A 497 -8.18 -66.19 8.27
C GLY A 497 -7.26 -66.10 9.50
N SER A 498 -6.40 -65.05 9.57
CA SER A 498 -5.55 -64.81 10.73
C SER A 498 -6.32 -64.23 11.92
N LEU A 499 -7.48 -63.62 11.69
CA LEU A 499 -8.38 -63.06 12.70
C LEU A 499 -9.79 -63.68 12.59
N LYS A 500 -10.41 -63.99 13.73
CA LYS A 500 -11.80 -64.46 13.76
C LYS A 500 -12.75 -63.26 13.87
N ALA A 501 -13.80 -63.27 13.06
CA ALA A 501 -14.78 -62.20 12.95
C ALA A 501 -15.55 -61.86 14.23
N ASP A 502 -15.70 -62.84 15.11
CA ASP A 502 -16.42 -62.78 16.39
C ASP A 502 -15.55 -62.34 17.58
N GLN A 503 -14.24 -62.09 17.36
CA GLN A 503 -13.35 -61.63 18.42
C GLN A 503 -13.73 -60.22 18.90
N PRO A 504 -13.56 -59.94 20.23
CA PRO A 504 -13.76 -58.60 20.76
C PRO A 504 -12.66 -57.64 20.28
N ILE A 505 -13.03 -56.38 20.05
CA ILE A 505 -12.18 -55.36 19.46
C ILE A 505 -11.12 -54.78 20.41
N ASP A 506 -11.26 -55.01 21.72
CA ASP A 506 -10.49 -54.32 22.75
C ASP A 506 -8.97 -54.35 22.58
N ASN A 507 -8.44 -55.47 22.09
CA ASN A 507 -6.98 -55.65 21.85
C ASN A 507 -6.48 -54.98 20.58
N PHE A 508 -7.32 -54.38 19.75
CA PHE A 508 -6.98 -53.77 18.45
C PHE A 508 -7.17 -52.27 18.46
N ILE A 509 -7.46 -51.64 19.62
CA ILE A 509 -7.65 -50.21 19.76
C ILE A 509 -6.28 -49.55 19.88
N GLU A 510 -5.93 -48.75 18.92
CA GLU A 510 -4.74 -47.85 18.98
C GLU A 510 -5.09 -46.65 19.85
N GLN A 511 -4.58 -46.65 21.10
CA GLN A 511 -4.87 -45.60 22.10
C GLN A 511 -4.07 -44.33 21.87
N GLU A 512 -2.85 -44.44 21.35
CA GLU A 512 -1.99 -43.29 21.01
C GLU A 512 -2.34 -42.78 19.61
N PHE A 513 -3.28 -41.85 19.53
CA PHE A 513 -3.70 -41.27 18.27
C PHE A 513 -3.75 -39.74 18.40
N THR A 514 -3.28 -39.06 17.35
CA THR A 514 -3.26 -37.59 17.32
C THR A 514 -4.68 -37.02 17.32
N THR A 515 -4.98 -36.17 18.28
CA THR A 515 -6.31 -35.57 18.48
C THR A 515 -6.24 -34.05 18.50
N LEU A 516 -7.37 -33.41 18.27
CA LEU A 516 -7.53 -31.94 18.44
C LEU A 516 -8.63 -31.69 19.48
N TYR A 517 -8.60 -30.52 20.10
CA TYR A 517 -9.70 -30.07 20.97
C TYR A 517 -10.60 -29.09 20.20
N GLN A 518 -11.86 -28.98 20.62
CA GLN A 518 -12.86 -28.12 20.01
C GLN A 518 -12.44 -26.65 19.92
N ASN A 519 -11.69 -26.17 20.90
CA ASN A 519 -11.18 -24.80 20.96
C ASN A 519 -9.84 -24.59 20.22
N ALA A 520 -9.26 -25.63 19.62
CA ALA A 520 -8.04 -25.49 18.83
C ALA A 520 -8.24 -24.51 17.67
N SER A 521 -7.23 -23.70 17.39
CA SER A 521 -7.25 -22.79 16.24
C SER A 521 -7.03 -23.53 14.91
N TYR A 522 -7.39 -22.88 13.81
CA TYR A 522 -7.07 -23.43 12.48
C TYR A 522 -5.55 -23.57 12.28
N GLU A 523 -4.74 -22.69 12.86
CA GLU A 523 -3.28 -22.77 12.81
C GLU A 523 -2.77 -24.03 13.53
N GLN A 524 -3.30 -24.31 14.73
CA GLN A 524 -2.95 -25.53 15.47
C GLN A 524 -3.35 -26.79 14.69
N ALA A 525 -4.54 -26.79 14.11
CA ALA A 525 -5.00 -27.90 13.26
C ALA A 525 -4.10 -28.07 12.02
N TRP A 526 -3.67 -26.95 11.41
CA TRP A 526 -2.75 -26.96 10.27
C TRP A 526 -1.39 -27.55 10.63
N ALA A 527 -0.80 -27.12 11.75
CA ALA A 527 0.45 -27.66 12.25
C ALA A 527 0.34 -29.17 12.50
N THR A 528 -0.74 -29.60 13.20
CA THR A 528 -0.99 -31.01 13.49
C THR A 528 -1.13 -31.86 12.21
N PHE A 529 -1.84 -31.36 11.19
CA PHE A 529 -1.94 -32.06 9.90
C PHE A 529 -0.65 -32.05 9.09
N SER A 530 0.21 -31.05 9.26
CA SER A 530 1.51 -30.97 8.56
C SER A 530 2.49 -32.02 9.09
N ASP A 531 2.44 -32.28 10.39
CA ASP A 531 3.32 -33.23 11.08
C ASP A 531 2.76 -34.67 11.07
N SER A 532 1.56 -34.87 10.51
CA SER A 532 0.87 -36.16 10.51
C SER A 532 0.50 -36.61 9.08
N PRO A 533 0.65 -37.91 8.76
CA PRO A 533 0.18 -38.47 7.49
C PRO A 533 -1.33 -38.68 7.44
N LEU A 534 -2.06 -38.30 8.48
CA LEU A 534 -3.50 -38.53 8.63
C LEU A 534 -4.31 -37.58 7.76
N GLU A 535 -5.37 -38.08 7.12
CA GLU A 535 -6.36 -37.31 6.38
C GLU A 535 -7.51 -36.77 7.24
N ARG A 536 -7.68 -37.35 8.44
CA ARG A 536 -8.73 -37.01 9.40
C ARG A 536 -8.16 -37.03 10.81
N LEU A 537 -8.52 -36.04 11.62
CA LEU A 537 -8.18 -35.98 13.05
C LEU A 537 -9.45 -35.96 13.88
N PRO A 538 -9.57 -36.78 14.93
CA PRO A 538 -10.68 -36.73 15.88
C PRO A 538 -10.60 -35.44 16.71
N VAL A 539 -11.76 -34.83 16.95
CA VAL A 539 -11.91 -33.63 17.76
C VAL A 539 -12.64 -33.98 19.03
N LEU A 540 -12.00 -33.68 20.14
CA LEU A 540 -12.50 -33.88 21.48
C LEU A 540 -13.03 -32.57 22.06
N GLU A 541 -13.99 -32.67 22.97
CA GLU A 541 -14.56 -31.50 23.65
C GLU A 541 -13.49 -30.74 24.44
N ASN A 542 -12.82 -31.43 25.35
CA ASN A 542 -11.69 -30.92 26.12
C ASN A 542 -10.79 -32.06 26.63
N ALA A 543 -9.73 -31.73 27.36
CA ALA A 543 -8.79 -32.72 27.92
C ALA A 543 -9.37 -33.53 29.07
N GLU A 544 -10.35 -33.01 29.81
CA GLU A 544 -10.94 -33.64 30.99
C GLU A 544 -12.03 -34.65 30.60
N THR A 545 -13.02 -34.22 29.81
CA THR A 545 -14.13 -35.07 29.41
C THR A 545 -13.72 -36.05 28.32
N ARG A 546 -12.77 -35.68 27.45
CA ARG A 546 -12.33 -36.46 26.28
C ARG A 546 -13.50 -36.94 25.39
N ARG A 547 -14.66 -36.28 25.45
CA ARG A 547 -15.83 -36.61 24.64
C ARG A 547 -15.56 -36.41 23.18
N LEU A 548 -15.85 -37.39 22.33
CA LEU A 548 -15.63 -37.29 20.89
C LEU A 548 -16.77 -36.50 20.23
N LEU A 549 -16.45 -35.33 19.69
CA LEU A 549 -17.41 -34.48 18.97
C LEU A 549 -17.57 -34.89 17.51
N GLY A 550 -16.49 -35.33 16.87
CA GLY A 550 -16.45 -35.71 15.47
C GLY A 550 -15.03 -35.68 14.93
N VAL A 551 -14.89 -35.45 13.64
CA VAL A 551 -13.59 -35.38 12.97
C VAL A 551 -13.48 -34.13 12.12
N ILE A 552 -12.23 -33.69 11.91
CA ILE A 552 -11.87 -32.71 10.90
C ILE A 552 -11.08 -33.40 9.79
N THR A 553 -11.36 -33.03 8.55
CA THR A 553 -10.60 -33.52 7.40
C THR A 553 -9.55 -32.47 6.94
N LYS A 554 -8.40 -32.94 6.49
CA LYS A 554 -7.36 -32.09 5.88
C LYS A 554 -7.91 -31.26 4.71
N ALA A 555 -8.81 -31.85 3.92
CA ALA A 555 -9.47 -31.17 2.80
C ALA A 555 -10.39 -30.01 3.26
N ALA A 556 -11.14 -30.19 4.37
CA ALA A 556 -12.01 -29.14 4.91
C ALA A 556 -11.18 -27.94 5.39
N LEU A 557 -10.07 -28.20 6.11
CA LEU A 557 -9.15 -27.16 6.56
C LEU A 557 -8.48 -26.43 5.38
N LEU A 558 -8.02 -27.16 4.35
CA LEU A 558 -7.45 -26.61 3.14
C LEU A 558 -8.44 -25.72 2.37
N ASN A 559 -9.70 -26.17 2.24
CA ASN A 559 -10.73 -25.38 1.57
C ASN A 559 -11.04 -24.09 2.35
N LYS A 560 -11.02 -24.16 3.67
CA LYS A 560 -11.18 -22.96 4.50
C LYS A 560 -9.98 -22.03 4.36
N ALA A 561 -8.75 -22.56 4.38
CA ALA A 561 -7.52 -21.82 4.21
C ALA A 561 -7.46 -21.06 2.86
N LYS A 562 -8.01 -21.63 1.78
CA LYS A 562 -8.10 -20.93 0.47
C LYS A 562 -8.90 -19.62 0.52
N ASN A 563 -9.83 -19.48 1.46
CA ASN A 563 -10.60 -18.24 1.62
C ASN A 563 -9.81 -17.16 2.36
N PHE A 564 -8.67 -17.52 2.98
CA PHE A 564 -7.82 -16.64 3.76
C PHE A 564 -6.43 -16.41 3.11
N LEU A 565 -6.04 -17.19 2.11
CA LEU A 565 -4.83 -17.05 1.28
C LEU A 565 -5.14 -16.32 -0.03
#